data_1bb3381e6b8265bedebf8f8dea20eae9
#
_entry.id   1bb3381e6b8265bedebf8f8dea20eae9
#
_cell.length_a   1.000
_cell.length_b   1.000
_cell.length_c   1.000
_cell.angle_alpha   90.00
_cell.angle_beta   90.00
_cell.angle_gamma   90.00
#
_symmetry.space_group_name_H-M   'P 1'
#
loop_
_entity.id
_entity.type
_entity.pdbx_description
1 polymer ?
#
loop_
_entity_poly.entity_id
_entity_poly.type
_entity_poly.pdbx_seq_one_letter_code
_entity_poly.pdbx_strand_id
1 'polypeptide(L)'
;MKRIYAWCLFDWANSPYTTLVVTFVYSTYFAKAFAPDVITGTAWWSRAVAVAGLTVALIAPALGALADRGGLRLRFLAAATGTCALASAALAFVAPGRGSAAFVALGLFVLADIGFELGMQFYNALLPTLAPPAQIGRVSGYGWALGYAGGLVALLLALIGFVQTETPWFGVARAGGANIRATCLLVAVWLVVFALPLFLTLREERRPGARLNVVGAFRELGATFRGVRRYRDAALFLLARLLFNDGLVTVFAFGGIYAAGTFGMTLSEVIKFGIGINVAAGAGAYLFGFVDDRIGGRRTVLISCAALAAATALAVWAPTRTWFWVAGMAIGVFAGPNQAASRSLMARFAPPGRENEFFGFFAFSGRLTSFAGPALLGVATQAFGSQRAGVATILLFLLAGGGLLLMVDEDRGRAVAAATPAPPAG
;
A
#
# COMPACT_ATOMS: atom_id res chain seq x y z
N MET A 1 6.07 -14.04 -20.70
CA MET A 1 6.57 -12.66 -20.51
C MET A 1 5.48 -11.60 -20.60
N LYS A 2 4.61 -11.55 -21.62
CA LYS A 2 3.53 -10.54 -21.74
C LYS A 2 2.65 -10.41 -20.50
N ARG A 3 2.27 -11.52 -19.84
CA ARG A 3 1.45 -11.53 -18.61
C ARG A 3 2.15 -10.86 -17.43
N ILE A 4 3.46 -11.07 -17.26
CA ILE A 4 4.26 -10.46 -16.20
C ILE A 4 4.37 -8.95 -16.41
N TYR A 5 4.63 -8.50 -17.66
CA TYR A 5 4.66 -7.07 -17.96
C TYR A 5 3.32 -6.38 -17.69
N ALA A 6 2.22 -7.00 -18.09
CA ALA A 6 0.87 -6.47 -17.83
C ALA A 6 0.58 -6.42 -16.32
N TRP A 7 1.03 -7.41 -15.56
CA TRP A 7 0.94 -7.41 -14.11
C TRP A 7 1.78 -6.31 -13.47
N CYS A 8 3.03 -6.14 -13.86
CA CYS A 8 3.87 -5.05 -13.35
C CYS A 8 3.32 -3.66 -13.71
N LEU A 9 2.69 -3.52 -14.90
CA LEU A 9 2.07 -2.27 -15.33
C LEU A 9 0.85 -1.90 -14.48
N PHE A 10 0.24 -2.86 -13.79
CA PHE A 10 -0.85 -2.57 -12.86
C PHE A 10 -0.36 -1.79 -11.62
N ASP A 11 0.86 -2.03 -11.12
CA ASP A 11 1.46 -1.20 -10.04
C ASP A 11 1.68 0.26 -10.52
N TRP A 12 2.11 0.46 -11.76
CA TRP A 12 2.13 1.79 -12.38
C TRP A 12 0.74 2.42 -12.47
N ALA A 13 -0.29 1.61 -12.79
CA ALA A 13 -1.66 2.09 -12.94
C ALA A 13 -2.27 2.57 -11.62
N ASN A 14 -2.06 1.85 -10.53
CA ASN A 14 -2.73 2.10 -9.27
C ASN A 14 -2.05 3.14 -8.36
N SER A 15 -0.73 3.34 -8.50
CA SER A 15 0.06 4.21 -7.62
C SER A 15 -0.34 5.68 -7.64
N PRO A 16 -0.84 6.27 -8.74
CA PRO A 16 -1.36 7.65 -8.73
C PRO A 16 -2.50 7.86 -7.74
N TYR A 17 -3.32 6.86 -7.45
CA TYR A 17 -4.39 6.98 -6.45
C TYR A 17 -3.82 7.33 -5.07
N THR A 18 -2.87 6.55 -4.59
CA THR A 18 -2.24 6.82 -3.29
C THR A 18 -1.48 8.13 -3.27
N THR A 19 -0.81 8.46 -4.36
CA THR A 19 0.01 9.68 -4.45
C THR A 19 -0.85 10.94 -4.54
N LEU A 20 -1.81 10.99 -5.45
CA LEU A 20 -2.59 12.20 -5.72
C LEU A 20 -3.81 12.34 -4.83
N VAL A 21 -4.54 11.25 -4.56
CA VAL A 21 -5.79 11.33 -3.79
C VAL A 21 -5.50 11.21 -2.29
N VAL A 22 -4.79 10.14 -1.89
CA VAL A 22 -4.61 9.84 -0.46
C VAL A 22 -3.60 10.76 0.20
N THR A 23 -2.46 11.06 -0.47
CA THR A 23 -1.30 11.65 0.22
C THR A 23 -1.12 13.15 -0.05
N PHE A 24 -1.02 13.59 -1.31
CA PHE A 24 -0.46 14.92 -1.58
C PHE A 24 -1.47 15.98 -2.05
N VAL A 25 -2.38 15.65 -2.96
CA VAL A 25 -3.15 16.68 -3.66
C VAL A 25 -4.57 16.81 -3.11
N TYR A 26 -5.39 15.75 -3.25
CA TYR A 26 -6.81 15.85 -2.88
C TYR A 26 -7.01 15.88 -1.35
N SER A 27 -6.25 15.12 -0.58
CA SER A 27 -6.30 15.15 0.90
C SER A 27 -6.04 16.56 1.45
N THR A 28 -5.00 17.23 0.93
CA THR A 28 -4.67 18.61 1.32
C THR A 28 -5.76 19.59 0.89
N TYR A 29 -6.31 19.43 -0.31
CA TYR A 29 -7.41 20.24 -0.80
C TYR A 29 -8.67 20.03 0.05
N PHE A 30 -9.01 18.78 0.36
CA PHE A 30 -10.15 18.46 1.22
C PHE A 30 -10.05 19.17 2.58
N ALA A 31 -8.91 19.04 3.25
CA ALA A 31 -8.70 19.64 4.57
C ALA A 31 -8.85 21.18 4.57
N LYS A 32 -8.48 21.82 3.46
CA LYS A 32 -8.53 23.29 3.34
C LYS A 32 -9.86 23.83 2.81
N ALA A 33 -10.56 23.10 1.97
CA ALA A 33 -11.70 23.62 1.21
C ALA A 33 -13.07 23.08 1.66
N PHE A 34 -13.14 21.90 2.29
CA PHE A 34 -14.40 21.26 2.66
C PHE A 34 -14.74 21.39 4.16
N ALA A 35 -13.76 21.68 5.00
CA ALA A 35 -13.94 21.79 6.44
C ALA A 35 -13.87 23.26 6.89
N PRO A 36 -14.42 23.59 8.07
CA PRO A 36 -14.35 24.93 8.64
C PRO A 36 -12.91 25.42 8.87
N ASP A 37 -12.02 24.50 9.21
CA ASP A 37 -10.59 24.74 9.43
C ASP A 37 -9.77 23.49 9.08
N VAL A 38 -8.46 23.67 8.90
CA VAL A 38 -7.55 22.60 8.47
C VAL A 38 -7.44 21.46 9.50
N ILE A 39 -7.56 21.77 10.80
CA ILE A 39 -7.45 20.77 11.88
C ILE A 39 -8.66 19.84 11.81
N THR A 40 -9.85 20.40 11.74
CA THR A 40 -11.12 19.66 11.59
C THR A 40 -11.12 18.82 10.30
N GLY A 41 -10.68 19.42 9.18
CA GLY A 41 -10.59 18.71 7.90
C GLY A 41 -9.63 17.56 7.93
N THR A 42 -8.47 17.73 8.57
CA THR A 42 -7.49 16.65 8.76
C THR A 42 -8.08 15.53 9.64
N ALA A 43 -8.79 15.87 10.70
CA ALA A 43 -9.43 14.91 11.58
C ALA A 43 -10.52 14.08 10.84
N TRP A 44 -11.34 14.74 10.00
CA TRP A 44 -12.34 14.06 9.18
C TRP A 44 -11.71 13.12 8.16
N TRP A 45 -10.65 13.57 7.47
CA TRP A 45 -9.89 12.75 6.53
C TRP A 45 -9.28 11.52 7.19
N SER A 46 -8.64 11.71 8.34
CA SER A 46 -8.02 10.61 9.10
C SER A 46 -9.06 9.57 9.54
N ARG A 47 -10.26 10.00 9.95
CA ARG A 47 -11.37 9.09 10.29
C ARG A 47 -11.84 8.32 9.06
N ALA A 48 -11.92 8.97 7.89
CA ALA A 48 -12.31 8.30 6.65
C ALA A 48 -11.28 7.23 6.23
N VAL A 49 -9.98 7.53 6.33
CA VAL A 49 -8.89 6.56 6.12
C VAL A 49 -9.02 5.39 7.10
N ALA A 50 -9.28 5.66 8.38
CA ALA A 50 -9.46 4.62 9.40
C ALA A 50 -10.69 3.74 9.11
N VAL A 51 -11.82 4.33 8.70
CA VAL A 51 -13.04 3.59 8.33
C VAL A 51 -12.78 2.69 7.12
N ALA A 52 -12.14 3.20 6.08
CA ALA A 52 -11.79 2.41 4.91
C ALA A 52 -10.85 1.25 5.27
N GLY A 53 -9.77 1.53 6.01
CA GLY A 53 -8.80 0.53 6.44
C GLY A 53 -9.40 -0.56 7.32
N LEU A 54 -10.25 -0.19 8.30
CA LEU A 54 -10.94 -1.16 9.16
C LEU A 54 -11.94 -2.00 8.36
N THR A 55 -12.69 -1.38 7.44
CA THR A 55 -13.60 -2.11 6.56
C THR A 55 -12.86 -3.16 5.74
N VAL A 56 -11.75 -2.76 5.09
CA VAL A 56 -10.90 -3.69 4.33
C VAL A 56 -10.35 -4.79 5.23
N ALA A 57 -9.81 -4.46 6.40
CA ALA A 57 -9.30 -5.46 7.33
C ALA A 57 -10.34 -6.53 7.65
N LEU A 58 -11.59 -6.15 7.88
CA LEU A 58 -12.66 -7.09 8.23
C LEU A 58 -13.13 -7.96 7.05
N ILE A 59 -13.20 -7.40 5.83
CA ILE A 59 -13.82 -8.10 4.69
C ILE A 59 -12.81 -8.78 3.77
N ALA A 60 -11.54 -8.33 3.76
CA ALA A 60 -10.53 -8.81 2.80
C ALA A 60 -10.30 -10.33 2.84
N PRO A 61 -10.12 -10.99 4.01
CA PRO A 61 -9.94 -12.44 4.04
C PRO A 61 -11.17 -13.21 3.54
N ALA A 62 -12.37 -12.74 3.87
CA ALA A 62 -13.63 -13.38 3.45
C ALA A 62 -13.86 -13.26 1.94
N LEU A 63 -13.62 -12.06 1.38
CA LEU A 63 -13.69 -11.85 -0.09
C LEU A 63 -12.59 -12.64 -0.82
N GLY A 64 -11.42 -12.78 -0.22
CA GLY A 64 -10.34 -13.62 -0.75
C GLY A 64 -10.75 -15.08 -0.86
N ALA A 65 -11.27 -15.67 0.22
CA ALA A 65 -11.78 -17.04 0.23
C ALA A 65 -12.93 -17.25 -0.77
N LEU A 66 -13.82 -16.26 -0.90
CA LEU A 66 -14.92 -16.29 -1.85
C LEU A 66 -14.41 -16.26 -3.31
N ALA A 67 -13.40 -15.45 -3.59
CA ALA A 67 -12.79 -15.35 -4.92
C ALA A 67 -12.04 -16.64 -5.32
N ASP A 68 -11.35 -17.27 -4.35
CA ASP A 68 -10.64 -18.53 -4.56
C ASP A 68 -11.60 -19.69 -4.90
N ARG A 69 -12.72 -19.81 -4.16
CA ARG A 69 -13.74 -20.82 -4.43
C ARG A 69 -14.46 -20.61 -5.76
N GLY A 70 -14.85 -19.36 -6.03
CA GLY A 70 -15.60 -19.03 -7.23
C GLY A 70 -14.77 -19.05 -8.52
N GLY A 71 -13.43 -19.11 -8.43
CA GLY A 71 -12.56 -18.91 -9.60
C GLY A 71 -12.78 -17.54 -10.25
N LEU A 72 -13.09 -16.50 -9.45
CA LEU A 72 -13.54 -15.20 -9.92
C LEU A 72 -12.52 -14.08 -9.61
N ARG A 73 -11.23 -14.43 -9.55
CA ARG A 73 -10.15 -13.50 -9.16
C ARG A 73 -10.11 -12.22 -9.98
N LEU A 74 -10.15 -12.36 -11.32
CA LEU A 74 -10.10 -11.20 -12.22
C LEU A 74 -11.37 -10.36 -12.17
N ARG A 75 -12.54 -10.98 -11.93
CA ARG A 75 -13.80 -10.24 -11.78
C ARG A 75 -13.81 -9.41 -10.49
N PHE A 76 -13.33 -9.98 -9.37
CA PHE A 76 -13.19 -9.23 -8.12
C PHE A 76 -12.17 -8.10 -8.28
N LEU A 77 -11.03 -8.36 -8.94
CA LEU A 77 -10.04 -7.34 -9.26
C LEU A 77 -10.65 -6.24 -10.14
N ALA A 78 -11.39 -6.59 -11.19
CA ALA A 78 -12.03 -5.62 -12.08
C ALA A 78 -13.08 -4.78 -11.35
N ALA A 79 -13.91 -5.42 -10.50
CA ALA A 79 -14.90 -4.72 -9.70
C ALA A 79 -14.25 -3.74 -8.72
N ALA A 80 -13.19 -4.16 -8.01
CA ALA A 80 -12.46 -3.34 -7.08
C ALA A 80 -11.76 -2.15 -7.78
N THR A 81 -11.08 -2.43 -8.90
CA THR A 81 -10.43 -1.40 -9.74
C THR A 81 -11.45 -0.41 -10.31
N GLY A 82 -12.59 -0.93 -10.79
CA GLY A 82 -13.68 -0.11 -11.31
C GLY A 82 -14.30 0.77 -10.22
N THR A 83 -14.50 0.24 -9.02
CA THR A 83 -14.98 1.01 -7.86
C THR A 83 -14.01 2.14 -7.52
N CYS A 84 -12.70 1.87 -7.44
CA CYS A 84 -11.70 2.89 -7.22
C CYS A 84 -11.72 3.97 -8.31
N ALA A 85 -11.75 3.58 -9.59
CA ALA A 85 -11.75 4.52 -10.71
C ALA A 85 -13.02 5.38 -10.74
N LEU A 86 -14.21 4.77 -10.60
CA LEU A 86 -15.48 5.49 -10.63
C LEU A 86 -15.64 6.44 -9.44
N ALA A 87 -15.31 5.98 -8.23
CA ALA A 87 -15.38 6.82 -7.05
C ALA A 87 -14.36 7.96 -7.12
N SER A 88 -13.13 7.71 -7.60
CA SER A 88 -12.14 8.77 -7.85
C SER A 88 -12.63 9.77 -8.89
N ALA A 89 -13.22 9.32 -10.00
CA ALA A 89 -13.82 10.21 -11.00
C ALA A 89 -14.95 11.05 -10.41
N ALA A 90 -15.81 10.44 -9.58
CA ALA A 90 -16.91 11.13 -8.93
C ALA A 90 -16.45 12.26 -7.98
N LEU A 91 -15.29 12.09 -7.30
CA LEU A 91 -14.69 13.13 -6.47
C LEU A 91 -14.43 14.43 -7.24
N ALA A 92 -14.15 14.36 -8.55
CA ALA A 92 -13.92 15.54 -9.38
C ALA A 92 -15.15 16.48 -9.47
N PHE A 93 -16.35 15.92 -9.32
CA PHE A 93 -17.61 16.66 -9.45
C PHE A 93 -18.16 17.17 -8.11
N VAL A 94 -17.55 16.79 -6.99
CA VAL A 94 -17.96 17.28 -5.67
C VAL A 94 -17.25 18.60 -5.38
N ALA A 95 -18.00 19.70 -5.43
CA ALA A 95 -17.48 21.02 -5.12
C ALA A 95 -17.73 21.39 -3.63
N PRO A 96 -16.80 22.10 -2.96
CA PRO A 96 -17.03 22.60 -1.60
C PRO A 96 -18.16 23.64 -1.59
N GLY A 97 -18.76 23.88 -0.42
CA GLY A 97 -19.74 24.95 -0.22
C GLY A 97 -21.20 24.52 -0.05
N ARG A 98 -21.53 23.24 -0.21
CA ARG A 98 -22.85 22.69 0.19
C ARG A 98 -22.71 21.90 1.48
N GLY A 99 -23.67 22.03 2.42
CA GLY A 99 -23.56 21.43 3.76
C GLY A 99 -23.28 19.92 3.82
N SER A 100 -23.69 19.16 2.79
CA SER A 100 -23.41 17.72 2.66
C SER A 100 -22.17 17.37 1.83
N ALA A 101 -21.55 18.32 1.15
CA ALA A 101 -20.48 18.06 0.18
C ALA A 101 -19.25 17.38 0.81
N ALA A 102 -18.89 17.78 2.03
CA ALA A 102 -17.79 17.15 2.77
C ALA A 102 -18.06 15.64 3.04
N PHE A 103 -19.27 15.31 3.48
CA PHE A 103 -19.65 13.91 3.75
C PHE A 103 -19.74 13.08 2.47
N VAL A 104 -20.22 13.66 1.37
CA VAL A 104 -20.22 13.01 0.05
C VAL A 104 -18.78 12.75 -0.42
N ALA A 105 -17.89 13.75 -0.30
CA ALA A 105 -16.48 13.57 -0.65
C ALA A 105 -15.80 12.49 0.18
N LEU A 106 -16.03 12.46 1.51
CA LEU A 106 -15.50 11.42 2.40
C LEU A 106 -16.06 10.04 2.07
N GLY A 107 -17.37 9.93 1.79
CA GLY A 107 -18.00 8.67 1.39
C GLY A 107 -17.42 8.12 0.08
N LEU A 108 -17.24 8.98 -0.93
CA LEU A 108 -16.58 8.61 -2.19
C LEU A 108 -15.12 8.22 -1.99
N PHE A 109 -14.40 8.95 -1.14
CA PHE A 109 -13.03 8.61 -0.79
C PHE A 109 -12.95 7.23 -0.12
N VAL A 110 -13.79 6.96 0.90
CA VAL A 110 -13.85 5.64 1.57
C VAL A 110 -14.14 4.52 0.56
N LEU A 111 -15.08 4.74 -0.35
CA LEU A 111 -15.41 3.77 -1.40
C LEU A 111 -14.24 3.55 -2.37
N ALA A 112 -13.54 4.61 -2.77
CA ALA A 112 -12.37 4.54 -3.63
C ALA A 112 -11.22 3.79 -2.94
N ASP A 113 -10.98 4.07 -1.66
CA ASP A 113 -9.90 3.46 -0.87
C ASP A 113 -10.16 1.97 -0.60
N ILE A 114 -11.40 1.60 -0.29
CA ILE A 114 -11.81 0.19 -0.20
C ILE A 114 -11.58 -0.52 -1.55
N GLY A 115 -11.99 0.11 -2.66
CA GLY A 115 -11.76 -0.41 -4.01
C GLY A 115 -10.26 -0.57 -4.32
N PHE A 116 -9.44 0.40 -3.98
CA PHE A 116 -8.00 0.34 -4.15
C PHE A 116 -7.37 -0.82 -3.36
N GLU A 117 -7.65 -0.91 -2.07
CA GLU A 117 -7.06 -1.90 -1.18
C GLU A 117 -7.48 -3.34 -1.53
N LEU A 118 -8.76 -3.56 -1.83
CA LEU A 118 -9.24 -4.86 -2.32
C LEU A 118 -8.64 -5.18 -3.70
N GLY A 119 -8.51 -4.17 -4.56
CA GLY A 119 -7.79 -4.31 -5.84
C GLY A 119 -6.36 -4.79 -5.62
N MET A 120 -5.63 -4.19 -4.68
CA MET A 120 -4.27 -4.60 -4.34
C MET A 120 -4.20 -6.03 -3.79
N GLN A 121 -5.18 -6.46 -3.00
CA GLN A 121 -5.27 -7.84 -2.52
C GLN A 121 -5.36 -8.84 -3.68
N PHE A 122 -6.34 -8.67 -4.58
CA PHE A 122 -6.55 -9.58 -5.71
C PHE A 122 -5.41 -9.52 -6.72
N TYR A 123 -4.86 -8.33 -6.95
CA TYR A 123 -3.69 -8.13 -7.80
C TYR A 123 -2.46 -8.87 -7.26
N ASN A 124 -2.15 -8.71 -5.96
CA ASN A 124 -1.03 -9.38 -5.32
C ASN A 124 -1.19 -10.90 -5.34
N ALA A 125 -2.41 -11.42 -5.19
CA ALA A 125 -2.72 -12.85 -5.23
C ALA A 125 -2.47 -13.50 -6.61
N LEU A 126 -2.31 -12.71 -7.67
CA LEU A 126 -1.90 -13.22 -8.99
C LEU A 126 -0.39 -13.52 -9.07
N LEU A 127 0.44 -12.92 -8.22
CA LEU A 127 1.90 -13.05 -8.28
C LEU A 127 2.38 -14.52 -8.27
N PRO A 128 1.95 -15.40 -7.34
CA PRO A 128 2.42 -16.80 -7.32
C PRO A 128 1.98 -17.62 -8.52
N THR A 129 0.92 -17.20 -9.23
CA THR A 129 0.43 -17.91 -10.43
C THR A 129 1.09 -17.42 -11.72
N LEU A 130 1.68 -16.21 -11.71
CA LEU A 130 2.27 -15.58 -12.90
C LEU A 130 3.80 -15.68 -12.93
N ALA A 131 4.44 -15.56 -11.78
CA ALA A 131 5.89 -15.56 -11.68
C ALA A 131 6.43 -16.97 -11.48
N PRO A 132 7.49 -17.34 -12.22
CA PRO A 132 8.21 -18.58 -11.91
C PRO A 132 8.70 -18.57 -10.46
N PRO A 133 8.68 -19.69 -9.72
CA PRO A 133 9.08 -19.73 -8.31
C PRO A 133 10.46 -19.13 -8.01
N ALA A 134 11.42 -19.31 -8.95
CA ALA A 134 12.77 -18.72 -8.84
C ALA A 134 12.85 -17.23 -9.18
N GLN A 135 11.75 -16.59 -9.56
CA GLN A 135 11.71 -15.20 -10.02
C GLN A 135 10.64 -14.34 -9.31
N ILE A 136 10.01 -14.88 -8.28
CA ILE A 136 8.93 -14.19 -7.55
C ILE A 136 9.44 -12.86 -6.96
N GLY A 137 10.65 -12.84 -6.41
CA GLY A 137 11.27 -11.66 -5.82
C GLY A 137 11.48 -10.53 -6.83
N ARG A 138 12.14 -10.84 -7.97
CA ARG A 138 12.37 -9.83 -9.02
C ARG A 138 11.09 -9.34 -9.67
N VAL A 139 10.10 -10.21 -9.90
CA VAL A 139 8.81 -9.79 -10.46
C VAL A 139 8.08 -8.87 -9.49
N SER A 140 8.08 -9.19 -8.20
CA SER A 140 7.56 -8.30 -7.16
C SER A 140 8.32 -6.97 -7.12
N GLY A 141 9.65 -6.99 -7.21
CA GLY A 141 10.49 -5.79 -7.26
C GLY A 141 10.19 -4.90 -8.48
N TYR A 142 10.01 -5.50 -9.65
CA TYR A 142 9.64 -4.76 -10.88
C TYR A 142 8.28 -4.05 -10.73
N GLY A 143 7.28 -4.74 -10.17
CA GLY A 143 5.98 -4.12 -9.91
C GLY A 143 6.12 -2.89 -9.01
N TRP A 144 6.76 -3.03 -7.85
CA TRP A 144 6.96 -1.92 -6.91
C TRP A 144 7.78 -0.78 -7.52
N ALA A 145 8.86 -1.07 -8.26
CA ALA A 145 9.66 -0.05 -8.94
C ALA A 145 8.82 0.76 -9.95
N LEU A 146 8.00 0.07 -10.76
CA LEU A 146 7.06 0.72 -11.68
C LEU A 146 5.99 1.51 -10.93
N GLY A 147 5.50 1.01 -9.80
CA GLY A 147 4.56 1.73 -8.94
C GLY A 147 5.13 3.07 -8.47
N TYR A 148 6.33 3.08 -7.90
CA TYR A 148 6.99 4.31 -7.49
C TYR A 148 7.18 5.28 -8.67
N ALA A 149 7.62 4.79 -9.81
CA ALA A 149 7.77 5.63 -11.01
C ALA A 149 6.41 6.17 -11.50
N GLY A 150 5.35 5.35 -11.52
CA GLY A 150 4.00 5.75 -11.92
C GLY A 150 3.43 6.84 -11.03
N GLY A 151 3.57 6.69 -9.70
CA GLY A 151 3.15 7.71 -8.74
C GLY A 151 3.87 9.05 -8.94
N LEU A 152 5.20 9.03 -9.15
CA LEU A 152 5.99 10.24 -9.38
C LEU A 152 5.66 10.92 -10.71
N VAL A 153 5.51 10.16 -11.78
CA VAL A 153 5.14 10.73 -13.09
C VAL A 153 3.74 11.34 -13.04
N ALA A 154 2.77 10.66 -12.44
CA ALA A 154 1.43 11.20 -12.29
C ALA A 154 1.40 12.45 -11.40
N LEU A 155 2.21 12.49 -10.33
CA LEU A 155 2.35 13.69 -9.49
C LEU A 155 2.92 14.86 -10.29
N LEU A 156 3.96 14.62 -11.09
CA LEU A 156 4.56 15.64 -11.95
C LEU A 156 3.55 16.19 -12.96
N LEU A 157 2.81 15.30 -13.63
CA LEU A 157 1.77 15.70 -14.59
C LEU A 157 0.63 16.47 -13.89
N ALA A 158 0.22 16.06 -12.71
CA ALA A 158 -0.78 16.78 -11.94
C ALA A 158 -0.30 18.18 -11.52
N LEU A 159 0.96 18.32 -11.09
CA LEU A 159 1.52 19.62 -10.70
C LEU A 159 1.64 20.55 -11.89
N ILE A 160 2.22 20.10 -12.99
CA ILE A 160 2.45 20.93 -14.19
C ILE A 160 1.14 21.22 -14.91
N GLY A 161 0.27 20.22 -15.05
CA GLY A 161 -0.94 20.33 -15.88
C GLY A 161 -2.11 20.97 -15.18
N PHE A 162 -2.21 20.87 -13.84
CA PHE A 162 -3.42 21.28 -13.12
C PHE A 162 -3.16 22.16 -11.91
N VAL A 163 -2.17 21.87 -11.06
CA VAL A 163 -2.06 22.48 -9.74
C VAL A 163 -1.28 23.78 -9.75
N GLN A 164 -0.09 23.80 -10.37
CA GLN A 164 0.84 24.94 -10.36
C GLN A 164 0.66 25.91 -11.53
N THR A 165 0.07 25.45 -12.62
CA THR A 165 -0.13 26.28 -13.82
C THR A 165 -1.21 27.33 -13.65
N GLU A 166 -1.04 28.50 -14.25
CA GLU A 166 -2.07 29.53 -14.35
C GLU A 166 -3.17 29.16 -15.34
N THR A 167 -2.81 28.40 -16.37
CA THR A 167 -3.72 27.89 -17.40
C THR A 167 -3.79 26.37 -17.34
N PRO A 168 -4.66 25.80 -16.50
CA PRO A 168 -4.80 24.34 -16.38
C PRO A 168 -5.17 23.71 -17.72
N TRP A 169 -4.66 22.50 -17.96
CA TRP A 169 -4.95 21.74 -19.16
C TRP A 169 -6.45 21.57 -19.38
N PHE A 170 -6.85 21.44 -20.64
CA PHE A 170 -8.25 21.26 -21.06
C PHE A 170 -9.18 22.41 -20.68
N GLY A 171 -8.65 23.62 -20.39
CA GLY A 171 -9.45 24.79 -20.03
C GLY A 171 -10.16 24.69 -18.67
N VAL A 172 -9.69 23.81 -17.80
CA VAL A 172 -10.30 23.64 -16.45
C VAL A 172 -10.09 24.90 -15.62
N ALA A 173 -11.18 25.44 -15.07
CA ALA A 173 -11.11 26.66 -14.24
C ALA A 173 -10.36 26.40 -12.92
N ARG A 174 -9.66 27.41 -12.42
CA ARG A 174 -9.07 27.39 -11.07
C ARG A 174 -10.09 27.71 -9.97
N ALA A 175 -11.18 28.36 -10.35
CA ALA A 175 -12.24 28.77 -9.43
C ALA A 175 -12.80 27.57 -8.66
N GLY A 176 -12.99 27.72 -7.34
CA GLY A 176 -13.50 26.67 -6.47
C GLY A 176 -12.64 25.41 -6.42
N GLY A 177 -11.36 25.46 -6.85
CA GLY A 177 -10.45 24.32 -6.86
C GLY A 177 -10.80 23.26 -7.91
N ALA A 178 -11.49 23.62 -9.00
CA ALA A 178 -11.85 22.66 -10.05
C ALA A 178 -10.61 22.02 -10.70
N ASN A 179 -9.52 22.78 -10.85
CA ASN A 179 -8.23 22.29 -11.31
C ASN A 179 -7.64 21.20 -10.40
N ILE A 180 -7.79 21.33 -9.08
CA ILE A 180 -7.32 20.32 -8.13
C ILE A 180 -8.21 19.09 -8.21
N ARG A 181 -9.53 19.24 -8.27
CA ARG A 181 -10.47 18.14 -8.43
C ARG A 181 -10.27 17.40 -9.75
N ALA A 182 -9.86 18.08 -10.82
CA ALA A 182 -9.54 17.45 -12.11
C ALA A 182 -8.41 16.41 -12.00
N THR A 183 -7.52 16.52 -11.00
CA THR A 183 -6.50 15.47 -10.77
C THR A 183 -7.12 14.12 -10.40
N CYS A 184 -8.32 14.09 -9.83
CA CYS A 184 -9.06 12.85 -9.58
C CYS A 184 -9.52 12.18 -10.89
N LEU A 185 -9.87 12.95 -11.93
CA LEU A 185 -10.11 12.42 -13.27
C LEU A 185 -8.84 11.87 -13.90
N LEU A 186 -7.71 12.57 -13.75
CA LEU A 186 -6.41 12.07 -14.19
C LEU A 186 -6.13 10.69 -13.56
N VAL A 187 -6.34 10.53 -12.25
CA VAL A 187 -6.17 9.24 -11.55
C VAL A 187 -7.10 8.17 -12.11
N ALA A 188 -8.38 8.48 -12.30
CA ALA A 188 -9.35 7.52 -12.81
C ALA A 188 -9.02 7.04 -14.23
N VAL A 189 -8.71 7.98 -15.14
CA VAL A 189 -8.32 7.65 -16.53
C VAL A 189 -7.02 6.87 -16.55
N TRP A 190 -6.03 7.29 -15.78
CA TRP A 190 -4.74 6.61 -15.65
C TRP A 190 -4.92 5.17 -15.18
N LEU A 191 -5.68 4.96 -14.11
CA LEU A 191 -5.95 3.65 -13.56
C LEU A 191 -6.61 2.74 -14.61
N VAL A 192 -7.64 3.22 -15.31
CA VAL A 192 -8.34 2.43 -16.34
C VAL A 192 -7.41 2.10 -17.51
N VAL A 193 -6.71 3.10 -18.06
CA VAL A 193 -5.85 2.93 -19.24
C VAL A 193 -4.72 1.94 -18.98
N PHE A 194 -4.01 2.10 -17.86
CA PHE A 194 -2.83 1.28 -17.57
C PHE A 194 -3.16 -0.04 -16.87
N ALA A 195 -4.36 -0.22 -16.29
CA ALA A 195 -4.83 -1.51 -15.80
C ALA A 195 -5.39 -2.39 -16.93
N LEU A 196 -5.89 -1.80 -18.03
CA LEU A 196 -6.52 -2.52 -19.13
C LEU A 196 -5.65 -3.67 -19.70
N PRO A 197 -4.34 -3.52 -19.93
CA PRO A 197 -3.47 -4.59 -20.43
C PRO A 197 -3.51 -5.86 -19.56
N LEU A 198 -3.67 -5.72 -18.23
CA LEU A 198 -3.80 -6.87 -17.35
C LEU A 198 -5.07 -7.68 -17.68
N PHE A 199 -6.21 -7.01 -17.79
CA PHE A 199 -7.50 -7.67 -18.09
C PHE A 199 -7.59 -8.23 -19.50
N LEU A 200 -6.86 -7.65 -20.47
CA LEU A 200 -6.78 -8.15 -21.84
C LEU A 200 -5.85 -9.36 -21.97
N THR A 201 -4.82 -9.47 -21.14
CA THR A 201 -3.80 -10.54 -21.24
C THR A 201 -4.08 -11.72 -20.32
N LEU A 202 -4.74 -11.50 -19.19
CA LEU A 202 -5.13 -12.55 -18.26
C LEU A 202 -6.57 -12.99 -18.54
N ARG A 203 -6.78 -14.29 -18.46
CA ARG A 203 -8.12 -14.88 -18.57
C ARG A 203 -8.47 -15.55 -17.27
N GLU A 204 -9.74 -15.45 -16.89
CA GLU A 204 -10.27 -16.16 -15.74
C GLU A 204 -10.25 -17.66 -16.01
N GLU A 205 -9.61 -18.41 -15.15
CA GLU A 205 -9.68 -19.87 -15.15
C GLU A 205 -10.99 -20.28 -14.48
N ARG A 206 -12.07 -20.37 -15.29
CA ARG A 206 -13.36 -20.82 -14.80
C ARG A 206 -13.23 -22.25 -14.28
N ARG A 207 -13.53 -22.47 -13.02
CA ARG A 207 -13.71 -23.80 -12.46
C ARG A 207 -15.14 -24.28 -12.84
N PRO A 208 -15.30 -25.37 -13.58
CA PRO A 208 -16.62 -25.91 -13.90
C PRO A 208 -17.40 -26.21 -12.60
N GLY A 209 -18.64 -25.71 -12.50
CA GLY A 209 -19.47 -25.93 -11.31
C GLY A 209 -19.24 -24.94 -10.15
N ALA A 210 -18.26 -24.05 -10.23
CA ALA A 210 -18.01 -23.06 -9.19
C ALA A 210 -19.19 -22.10 -9.03
N ARG A 211 -19.81 -22.14 -7.85
CA ARG A 211 -20.86 -21.20 -7.44
C ARG A 211 -20.31 -20.30 -6.33
N LEU A 212 -20.81 -19.07 -6.27
CA LEU A 212 -20.55 -18.19 -5.13
C LEU A 212 -21.21 -18.79 -3.89
N ASN A 213 -20.43 -19.46 -3.08
CA ASN A 213 -20.88 -20.07 -1.84
C ASN A 213 -20.31 -19.30 -0.64
N VAL A 214 -21.04 -18.29 -0.19
CA VAL A 214 -20.65 -17.42 0.93
C VAL A 214 -20.47 -18.22 2.21
N VAL A 215 -21.41 -19.12 2.54
CA VAL A 215 -21.33 -19.95 3.75
C VAL A 215 -20.09 -20.86 3.70
N GLY A 216 -19.83 -21.44 2.55
CA GLY A 216 -18.63 -22.24 2.36
C GLY A 216 -17.33 -21.44 2.51
N ALA A 217 -17.27 -20.19 1.99
CA ALA A 217 -16.12 -19.33 2.17
C ALA A 217 -15.85 -18.98 3.65
N PHE A 218 -16.88 -18.65 4.42
CA PHE A 218 -16.74 -18.43 5.87
C PHE A 218 -16.36 -19.71 6.65
N ARG A 219 -16.84 -20.86 6.21
CA ARG A 219 -16.43 -22.17 6.81
C ARG A 219 -14.95 -22.43 6.56
N GLU A 220 -14.44 -22.19 5.36
CA GLU A 220 -13.01 -22.34 5.04
C GLU A 220 -12.15 -21.35 5.81
N LEU A 221 -12.55 -20.08 5.85
CA LEU A 221 -11.88 -19.06 6.66
C LEU A 221 -11.79 -19.52 8.14
N GLY A 222 -12.90 -20.04 8.69
CA GLY A 222 -12.92 -20.62 10.04
C GLY A 222 -12.03 -21.87 10.17
N ALA A 223 -11.89 -22.66 9.12
CA ALA A 223 -10.96 -23.81 9.10
C ALA A 223 -9.49 -23.35 9.05
N THR A 224 -9.18 -22.31 8.28
CA THR A 224 -7.83 -21.71 8.25
C THR A 224 -7.44 -21.14 9.60
N PHE A 225 -8.34 -20.43 10.28
CA PHE A 225 -8.10 -19.94 11.64
C PHE A 225 -7.89 -21.06 12.65
N ARG A 226 -8.71 -22.12 12.59
CA ARG A 226 -8.53 -23.31 13.47
C ARG A 226 -7.23 -24.06 13.16
N GLY A 227 -6.84 -24.06 11.88
CA GLY A 227 -5.60 -24.64 11.38
C GLY A 227 -4.37 -23.73 11.45
N VAL A 228 -4.42 -22.59 12.16
CA VAL A 228 -3.32 -21.61 12.21
C VAL A 228 -1.98 -22.20 12.64
N ARG A 229 -1.99 -23.26 13.47
CA ARG A 229 -0.78 -23.99 13.86
C ARG A 229 -0.10 -24.66 12.67
N ARG A 230 -0.85 -25.10 11.65
CA ARG A 230 -0.32 -25.65 10.39
C ARG A 230 0.37 -24.55 9.58
N TYR A 231 -0.19 -23.35 9.56
CA TYR A 231 0.35 -22.18 8.83
C TYR A 231 1.17 -21.26 9.73
N ARG A 232 1.85 -21.86 10.76
CA ARG A 232 2.56 -21.10 11.79
C ARG A 232 3.49 -20.03 11.21
N ASP A 233 4.26 -20.37 10.16
CA ASP A 233 5.24 -19.45 9.58
C ASP A 233 4.57 -18.29 8.84
N ALA A 234 3.49 -18.54 8.13
CA ALA A 234 2.68 -17.48 7.53
C ALA A 234 2.05 -16.58 8.60
N ALA A 235 1.50 -17.16 9.67
CA ALA A 235 0.90 -16.40 10.78
C ALA A 235 1.94 -15.54 11.53
N LEU A 236 3.12 -16.11 11.83
CA LEU A 236 4.23 -15.36 12.44
C LEU A 236 4.71 -14.23 11.52
N PHE A 237 4.83 -14.49 10.22
CA PHE A 237 5.17 -13.45 9.25
C PHE A 237 4.13 -12.33 9.22
N LEU A 238 2.83 -12.66 9.20
CA LEU A 238 1.76 -11.65 9.22
C LEU A 238 1.78 -10.82 10.52
N LEU A 239 2.07 -11.45 11.66
CA LEU A 239 2.24 -10.75 12.94
C LEU A 239 3.48 -9.85 12.94
N ALA A 240 4.61 -10.35 12.43
CA ALA A 240 5.83 -9.55 12.25
C ALA A 240 5.58 -8.34 11.34
N ARG A 241 4.88 -8.60 10.21
CA ARG A 241 4.51 -7.57 9.24
C ARG A 241 3.58 -6.51 9.82
N LEU A 242 2.62 -6.90 10.63
CA LEU A 242 1.73 -5.98 11.33
C LEU A 242 2.54 -4.92 12.09
N LEU A 243 3.63 -5.32 12.75
CA LEU A 243 4.51 -4.39 13.48
C LEU A 243 5.40 -3.59 12.53
N PHE A 244 6.28 -4.21 11.73
CA PHE A 244 7.22 -3.44 10.95
C PHE A 244 6.56 -2.58 9.86
N ASN A 245 5.40 -2.97 9.35
CA ASN A 245 4.65 -2.17 8.40
C ASN A 245 4.05 -0.90 9.06
N ASP A 246 3.63 -0.99 10.32
CA ASP A 246 3.16 0.16 11.08
C ASP A 246 4.30 1.18 11.29
N GLY A 247 5.50 0.70 11.62
CA GLY A 247 6.71 1.53 11.63
C GLY A 247 6.98 2.19 10.28
N LEU A 248 6.88 1.43 9.19
CA LEU A 248 7.12 1.94 7.83
C LEU A 248 6.09 3.01 7.42
N VAL A 249 4.80 2.76 7.66
CA VAL A 249 3.72 3.73 7.41
C VAL A 249 3.97 5.02 8.19
N THR A 250 4.40 4.91 9.45
CA THR A 250 4.70 6.06 10.31
C THR A 250 5.88 6.88 9.78
N VAL A 251 6.93 6.24 9.28
CA VAL A 251 8.06 6.94 8.62
C VAL A 251 7.59 7.80 7.45
N PHE A 252 6.78 7.25 6.58
CA PHE A 252 6.27 7.99 5.41
C PHE A 252 5.27 9.10 5.80
N ALA A 253 4.42 8.85 6.79
CA ALA A 253 3.44 9.83 7.24
C ALA A 253 4.07 11.04 7.95
N PHE A 254 5.10 10.82 8.75
CA PHE A 254 5.66 11.85 9.62
C PHE A 254 7.05 12.36 9.19
N GLY A 255 7.69 11.73 8.21
CA GLY A 255 9.02 12.13 7.74
C GLY A 255 9.11 13.57 7.28
N GLY A 256 8.09 14.07 6.57
CA GLY A 256 8.01 15.48 6.14
C GLY A 256 7.81 16.47 7.29
N ILE A 257 6.97 16.10 8.26
CA ILE A 257 6.73 16.91 9.48
C ILE A 257 8.01 16.99 10.30
N TYR A 258 8.71 15.88 10.44
CA TYR A 258 9.98 15.79 11.15
C TYR A 258 11.09 16.60 10.45
N ALA A 259 11.16 16.53 9.12
CA ALA A 259 12.08 17.32 8.30
C ALA A 259 11.88 18.85 8.49
N ALA A 260 10.63 19.29 8.47
CA ALA A 260 10.29 20.70 8.65
C ALA A 260 10.49 21.16 10.10
N GLY A 261 9.99 20.37 11.07
CA GLY A 261 9.96 20.79 12.48
C GLY A 261 11.33 20.69 13.16
N THR A 262 12.10 19.64 12.92
CA THR A 262 13.40 19.40 13.58
C THR A 262 14.58 20.02 12.85
N PHE A 263 14.56 19.98 11.50
CA PHE A 263 15.67 20.44 10.67
C PHE A 263 15.39 21.79 10.00
N GLY A 264 14.19 22.38 10.19
CA GLY A 264 13.81 23.66 9.58
C GLY A 264 13.83 23.63 8.06
N MET A 265 13.50 22.48 7.45
CA MET A 265 13.42 22.37 5.98
C MET A 265 12.21 23.12 5.45
N THR A 266 12.40 23.88 4.40
CA THR A 266 11.32 24.55 3.68
C THR A 266 10.42 23.53 3.00
N LEU A 267 9.19 23.93 2.65
CA LEU A 267 8.27 23.06 1.93
C LEU A 267 8.88 22.51 0.62
N SER A 268 9.63 23.35 -0.10
CA SER A 268 10.34 22.94 -1.33
C SER A 268 11.39 21.86 -1.07
N GLU A 269 12.16 22.00 0.02
CA GLU A 269 13.15 20.99 0.42
C GLU A 269 12.49 19.67 0.85
N VAL A 270 11.38 19.75 1.59
CA VAL A 270 10.59 18.56 1.99
C VAL A 270 10.04 17.82 0.77
N ILE A 271 9.52 18.56 -0.22
CA ILE A 271 9.04 17.95 -1.48
C ILE A 271 10.20 17.26 -2.24
N LYS A 272 11.34 17.93 -2.40
CA LYS A 272 12.53 17.34 -3.03
C LYS A 272 13.00 16.10 -2.29
N PHE A 273 13.01 16.13 -0.97
CA PHE A 273 13.34 15.01 -0.10
C PHE A 273 12.38 13.83 -0.31
N GLY A 274 11.07 14.09 -0.34
CA GLY A 274 10.06 13.08 -0.62
C GLY A 274 10.22 12.43 -2.00
N ILE A 275 10.51 13.23 -3.04
CA ILE A 275 10.81 12.72 -4.38
C ILE A 275 12.06 11.82 -4.33
N GLY A 276 13.14 12.27 -3.68
CA GLY A 276 14.36 11.50 -3.53
C GLY A 276 14.14 10.15 -2.86
N ILE A 277 13.38 10.13 -1.74
CA ILE A 277 13.01 8.88 -1.04
C ILE A 277 12.24 7.93 -1.97
N ASN A 278 11.27 8.42 -2.74
CA ASN A 278 10.47 7.59 -3.65
C ASN A 278 11.34 7.02 -4.80
N VAL A 279 12.24 7.82 -5.38
CA VAL A 279 13.20 7.34 -6.38
C VAL A 279 14.11 6.27 -5.79
N ALA A 280 14.64 6.49 -4.59
CA ALA A 280 15.49 5.53 -3.88
C ALA A 280 14.71 4.24 -3.58
N ALA A 281 13.42 4.32 -3.21
CA ALA A 281 12.58 3.17 -2.92
C ALA A 281 12.29 2.34 -4.19
N GLY A 282 12.04 3.00 -5.31
CA GLY A 282 11.88 2.33 -6.60
C GLY A 282 13.16 1.61 -7.04
N ALA A 283 14.31 2.27 -6.94
CA ALA A 283 15.61 1.67 -7.25
C ALA A 283 15.93 0.50 -6.31
N GLY A 284 15.68 0.67 -5.00
CA GLY A 284 15.84 -0.38 -4.00
C GLY A 284 14.96 -1.59 -4.28
N ALA A 285 13.67 -1.39 -4.57
CA ALA A 285 12.74 -2.47 -4.91
C ALA A 285 13.21 -3.27 -6.12
N TYR A 286 13.67 -2.57 -7.17
CA TYR A 286 14.20 -3.20 -8.39
C TYR A 286 15.43 -4.06 -8.09
N LEU A 287 16.44 -3.48 -7.44
CA LEU A 287 17.72 -4.14 -7.17
C LEU A 287 17.56 -5.33 -6.20
N PHE A 288 16.84 -5.13 -5.11
CA PHE A 288 16.64 -6.17 -4.10
C PHE A 288 15.68 -7.28 -4.54
N GLY A 289 14.94 -7.12 -5.63
CA GLY A 289 14.20 -8.21 -6.24
C GLY A 289 15.13 -9.37 -6.67
N PHE A 290 16.33 -9.05 -7.17
CA PHE A 290 17.35 -10.05 -7.49
C PHE A 290 18.01 -10.66 -6.23
N VAL A 291 18.13 -9.89 -5.17
CA VAL A 291 18.62 -10.37 -3.87
C VAL A 291 17.61 -11.34 -3.27
N ASP A 292 16.32 -10.99 -3.29
CA ASP A 292 15.22 -11.84 -2.82
C ASP A 292 15.18 -13.20 -3.53
N ASP A 293 15.39 -13.23 -4.85
CA ASP A 293 15.44 -14.49 -5.59
C ASP A 293 16.64 -15.38 -5.19
N ARG A 294 17.72 -14.79 -4.69
CA ARG A 294 18.94 -15.52 -4.31
C ARG A 294 18.95 -16.00 -2.86
N ILE A 295 18.54 -15.12 -1.92
CA ILE A 295 18.65 -15.40 -0.48
C ILE A 295 17.31 -15.69 0.21
N GLY A 296 16.20 -15.53 -0.52
CA GLY A 296 14.83 -15.72 -0.02
C GLY A 296 14.20 -14.44 0.52
N GLY A 297 12.86 -14.44 0.55
CA GLY A 297 12.07 -13.28 0.97
C GLY A 297 12.25 -12.94 2.45
N ARG A 298 12.30 -13.95 3.31
CA ARG A 298 12.49 -13.75 4.75
C ARG A 298 13.80 -12.99 5.05
N ARG A 299 14.92 -13.43 4.47
CA ARG A 299 16.23 -12.78 4.71
C ARG A 299 16.25 -11.38 4.14
N THR A 300 15.62 -11.16 2.98
CA THR A 300 15.53 -9.83 2.37
C THR A 300 14.70 -8.86 3.24
N VAL A 301 13.58 -9.30 3.80
CA VAL A 301 12.78 -8.48 4.74
C VAL A 301 13.56 -8.21 6.02
N LEU A 302 14.29 -9.19 6.58
CA LEU A 302 15.13 -9.00 7.77
C LEU A 302 16.23 -7.95 7.54
N ILE A 303 16.95 -8.04 6.42
CA ILE A 303 17.97 -7.05 6.03
C ILE A 303 17.33 -5.66 5.90
N SER A 304 16.16 -5.59 5.25
CA SER A 304 15.43 -4.33 5.10
C SER A 304 14.99 -3.76 6.45
N CYS A 305 14.46 -4.56 7.36
CA CYS A 305 14.05 -4.10 8.70
C CYS A 305 15.27 -3.61 9.52
N ALA A 306 16.39 -4.33 9.49
CA ALA A 306 17.61 -3.93 10.17
C ALA A 306 18.19 -2.61 9.62
N ALA A 307 18.23 -2.48 8.29
CA ALA A 307 18.69 -1.27 7.62
C ALA A 307 17.75 -0.08 7.85
N LEU A 308 16.42 -0.30 7.82
CA LEU A 308 15.43 0.72 8.17
C LEU A 308 15.56 1.17 9.62
N ALA A 309 15.78 0.24 10.56
CA ALA A 309 16.04 0.58 11.96
C ALA A 309 17.32 1.40 12.11
N ALA A 310 18.42 0.99 11.48
CA ALA A 310 19.67 1.75 11.50
C ALA A 310 19.51 3.14 10.87
N ALA A 311 18.85 3.24 9.73
CA ALA A 311 18.57 4.52 9.07
C ALA A 311 17.64 5.42 9.90
N THR A 312 16.63 4.85 10.57
CA THR A 312 15.76 5.59 11.50
C THR A 312 16.55 6.07 12.73
N ALA A 313 17.41 5.24 13.30
CA ALA A 313 18.30 5.65 14.38
C ALA A 313 19.23 6.79 13.94
N LEU A 314 19.80 6.71 12.74
CA LEU A 314 20.58 7.79 12.16
C LEU A 314 19.76 9.08 11.99
N ALA A 315 18.49 8.98 11.55
CA ALA A 315 17.60 10.14 11.43
C ALA A 315 17.29 10.79 12.78
N VAL A 316 17.09 9.98 13.84
CA VAL A 316 16.87 10.47 15.22
C VAL A 316 18.08 11.22 15.75
N TRP A 317 19.31 10.73 15.52
CA TRP A 317 20.53 11.35 16.01
C TRP A 317 21.19 12.32 15.04
N ALA A 318 20.66 12.47 13.82
CA ALA A 318 21.23 13.34 12.81
C ALA A 318 21.54 14.74 13.39
N PRO A 319 22.80 15.19 13.39
CA PRO A 319 23.18 16.50 13.91
C PRO A 319 22.90 17.62 12.90
N THR A 320 22.85 17.30 11.61
CA THR A 320 22.67 18.26 10.50
C THR A 320 21.66 17.76 9.48
N ARG A 321 21.18 18.70 8.62
CA ARG A 321 20.33 18.38 7.48
C ARG A 321 20.95 17.34 6.53
N THR A 322 22.26 17.39 6.33
CA THR A 322 22.98 16.45 5.47
C THR A 322 22.87 15.02 5.98
N TRP A 323 23.11 14.79 7.27
CA TRP A 323 22.94 13.48 7.88
C TRP A 323 21.50 12.99 7.83
N PHE A 324 20.55 13.91 7.99
CA PHE A 324 19.12 13.57 7.82
C PHE A 324 18.79 13.17 6.38
N TRP A 325 19.37 13.85 5.38
CA TRP A 325 19.25 13.45 3.96
C TRP A 325 19.81 12.04 3.72
N VAL A 326 20.99 11.74 4.25
CA VAL A 326 21.59 10.40 4.15
C VAL A 326 20.69 9.34 4.78
N ALA A 327 20.15 9.60 5.97
CA ALA A 327 19.22 8.71 6.64
C ALA A 327 17.94 8.50 5.81
N GLY A 328 17.36 9.56 5.27
CA GLY A 328 16.16 9.50 4.43
C GLY A 328 16.37 8.73 3.14
N MET A 329 17.50 8.93 2.46
CA MET A 329 17.84 8.15 1.27
C MET A 329 18.02 6.67 1.60
N ALA A 330 18.66 6.34 2.73
CA ALA A 330 18.78 4.97 3.20
C ALA A 330 17.40 4.36 3.52
N ILE A 331 16.51 5.13 4.19
CA ILE A 331 15.11 4.70 4.41
C ILE A 331 14.45 4.39 3.07
N GLY A 332 14.57 5.26 2.07
CA GLY A 332 14.03 5.01 0.72
C GLY A 332 14.56 3.69 0.16
N VAL A 333 15.88 3.54 0.06
CA VAL A 333 16.55 2.36 -0.53
C VAL A 333 16.04 1.05 0.09
N PHE A 334 15.70 1.00 1.38
CA PHE A 334 15.29 -0.22 2.05
C PHE A 334 13.77 -0.34 2.26
N ALA A 335 13.00 0.73 2.11
CA ALA A 335 11.53 0.68 2.19
C ALA A 335 10.92 -0.08 1.00
N GLY A 336 11.40 0.20 -0.22
CA GLY A 336 10.96 -0.51 -1.42
C GLY A 336 11.18 -2.03 -1.34
N PRO A 337 12.41 -2.50 -1.02
CA PRO A 337 12.69 -3.91 -0.79
C PRO A 337 11.83 -4.55 0.30
N ASN A 338 11.61 -3.85 1.41
CA ASN A 338 10.76 -4.36 2.50
C ASN A 338 9.36 -4.69 2.01
N GLN A 339 8.75 -3.79 1.22
CA GLN A 339 7.42 -3.98 0.65
C GLN A 339 7.41 -5.07 -0.43
N ALA A 340 8.37 -5.05 -1.35
CA ALA A 340 8.46 -6.01 -2.45
C ALA A 340 8.72 -7.44 -1.93
N ALA A 341 9.67 -7.62 -1.00
CA ALA A 341 10.00 -8.92 -0.43
C ALA A 341 8.92 -9.43 0.54
N SER A 342 8.20 -8.55 1.23
CA SER A 342 7.02 -8.95 2.01
C SER A 342 5.93 -9.54 1.13
N ARG A 343 5.67 -8.93 -0.04
CA ARG A 343 4.73 -9.46 -1.03
C ARG A 343 5.20 -10.80 -1.59
N SER A 344 6.48 -10.93 -1.94
CA SER A 344 7.05 -12.17 -2.48
C SER A 344 7.06 -13.30 -1.45
N LEU A 345 7.36 -13.02 -0.18
CA LEU A 345 7.32 -14.00 0.91
C LEU A 345 5.90 -14.52 1.14
N MET A 346 4.91 -13.60 1.14
CA MET A 346 3.50 -14.03 1.23
C MET A 346 3.09 -14.89 0.04
N ALA A 347 3.53 -14.55 -1.17
CA ALA A 347 3.29 -15.35 -2.37
C ALA A 347 3.86 -16.78 -2.27
N ARG A 348 5.00 -16.95 -1.58
CA ARG A 348 5.61 -18.25 -1.32
C ARG A 348 4.90 -19.06 -0.23
N PHE A 349 4.19 -18.39 0.68
CA PHE A 349 3.43 -19.02 1.76
C PHE A 349 1.98 -19.31 1.40
N ALA A 350 1.47 -18.74 0.33
CA ALA A 350 0.09 -18.94 -0.11
C ALA A 350 -0.09 -20.34 -0.76
N PRO A 351 -0.94 -21.21 -0.20
CA PRO A 351 -1.22 -22.51 -0.83
C PRO A 351 -1.92 -22.34 -2.19
N PRO A 352 -1.66 -23.25 -3.16
CA PRO A 352 -2.34 -23.22 -4.44
C PRO A 352 -3.86 -23.26 -4.29
N GLY A 353 -4.54 -22.32 -4.95
CA GLY A 353 -6.00 -22.16 -4.90
C GLY A 353 -6.55 -21.44 -3.68
N ARG A 354 -5.68 -20.91 -2.80
CA ARG A 354 -6.02 -20.07 -1.64
C ARG A 354 -5.26 -18.74 -1.63
N GLU A 355 -4.73 -18.33 -2.76
CA GLU A 355 -3.87 -17.16 -2.85
C GLU A 355 -4.60 -15.88 -2.43
N ASN A 356 -5.88 -15.73 -2.83
CA ASN A 356 -6.65 -14.53 -2.46
C ASN A 356 -7.02 -14.51 -0.97
N GLU A 357 -7.30 -15.65 -0.36
CA GLU A 357 -7.53 -15.76 1.10
C GLU A 357 -6.27 -15.31 1.86
N PHE A 358 -5.09 -15.81 1.49
CA PHE A 358 -3.83 -15.49 2.15
C PHE A 358 -3.41 -14.03 1.93
N PHE A 359 -3.62 -13.49 0.74
CA PHE A 359 -3.43 -12.06 0.50
C PHE A 359 -4.50 -11.19 1.16
N GLY A 360 -5.68 -11.74 1.48
CA GLY A 360 -6.65 -11.13 2.38
C GLY A 360 -6.11 -10.96 3.79
N PHE A 361 -5.47 -11.99 4.35
CA PHE A 361 -4.76 -11.86 5.65
C PHE A 361 -3.58 -10.91 5.57
N PHE A 362 -2.89 -10.86 4.44
CA PHE A 362 -1.82 -9.89 4.20
C PHE A 362 -2.35 -8.44 4.21
N ALA A 363 -3.48 -8.16 3.57
CA ALA A 363 -4.16 -6.87 3.62
C ALA A 363 -4.61 -6.54 5.06
N PHE A 364 -5.24 -7.50 5.74
CA PHE A 364 -5.62 -7.39 7.15
C PHE A 364 -4.44 -6.97 8.04
N SER A 365 -3.31 -7.69 7.96
CA SER A 365 -2.12 -7.40 8.77
C SER A 365 -1.52 -6.02 8.48
N GLY A 366 -1.72 -5.47 7.30
CA GLY A 366 -1.23 -4.14 6.93
C GLY A 366 -2.10 -2.99 7.40
N ARG A 367 -3.37 -3.26 7.77
CA ARG A 367 -4.36 -2.23 8.10
C ARG A 367 -4.84 -2.24 9.54
N LEU A 368 -4.79 -3.39 10.20
CA LEU A 368 -5.35 -3.57 11.54
C LEU A 368 -4.78 -2.60 12.57
N THR A 369 -3.49 -2.33 12.52
CA THR A 369 -2.76 -1.51 13.50
C THR A 369 -2.13 -0.26 12.90
N SER A 370 -2.45 0.10 11.66
CA SER A 370 -1.81 1.24 10.97
C SER A 370 -1.97 2.61 11.66
N PHE A 371 -2.76 2.68 12.73
CA PHE A 371 -2.90 3.83 13.60
C PHE A 371 -1.95 3.83 14.81
N ALA A 372 -1.39 2.67 15.20
CA ALA A 372 -0.66 2.52 16.47
C ALA A 372 0.70 3.24 16.43
N GLY A 373 1.42 3.15 15.33
CA GLY A 373 2.68 3.88 15.13
C GLY A 373 2.50 5.39 15.19
N PRO A 374 1.60 6.00 14.38
CA PRO A 374 1.25 7.41 14.48
C PRO A 374 0.82 7.85 15.88
N ALA A 375 -0.02 7.07 16.56
CA ALA A 375 -0.48 7.38 17.91
C ALA A 375 0.68 7.38 18.92
N LEU A 376 1.53 6.35 18.91
CA LEU A 376 2.66 6.25 19.81
C LEU A 376 3.69 7.36 19.55
N LEU A 377 3.95 7.68 18.28
CA LEU A 377 4.79 8.81 17.89
C LEU A 377 4.26 10.14 18.47
N GLY A 378 2.95 10.38 18.34
CA GLY A 378 2.31 11.59 18.88
C GLY A 378 2.43 11.68 20.40
N VAL A 379 2.11 10.60 21.12
CA VAL A 379 2.23 10.53 22.59
C VAL A 379 3.67 10.76 23.03
N ALA A 380 4.65 10.10 22.43
CA ALA A 380 6.05 10.27 22.78
C ALA A 380 6.55 11.70 22.47
N THR A 381 6.14 12.27 21.34
CA THR A 381 6.48 13.67 21.01
C THR A 381 5.98 14.64 22.06
N GLN A 382 4.75 14.47 22.54
CA GLN A 382 4.17 15.34 23.57
C GLN A 382 4.80 15.10 24.94
N ALA A 383 4.96 13.86 25.35
CA ALA A 383 5.49 13.50 26.67
C ALA A 383 6.94 13.97 26.88
N PHE A 384 7.77 13.91 25.83
CA PHE A 384 9.18 14.31 25.89
C PHE A 384 9.46 15.71 25.32
N GLY A 385 8.45 16.39 24.79
CA GLY A 385 8.60 17.72 24.16
C GLY A 385 9.55 17.69 22.95
N SER A 386 9.69 16.54 22.26
CA SER A 386 10.69 16.33 21.23
C SER A 386 10.17 15.45 20.09
N GLN A 387 10.23 15.95 18.86
CA GLN A 387 9.92 15.13 17.68
C GLN A 387 10.91 13.96 17.52
N ARG A 388 12.16 14.10 17.98
CA ARG A 388 13.16 13.00 17.97
C ARG A 388 12.69 11.82 18.81
N ALA A 389 12.11 12.07 19.99
CA ALA A 389 11.54 11.02 20.84
C ALA A 389 10.35 10.33 20.15
N GLY A 390 9.49 11.10 19.48
CA GLY A 390 8.40 10.53 18.69
C GLY A 390 8.91 9.62 17.57
N VAL A 391 9.86 10.09 16.77
CA VAL A 391 10.43 9.29 15.65
C VAL A 391 11.18 8.06 16.18
N ALA A 392 11.82 8.13 17.36
CA ALA A 392 12.48 6.98 17.98
C ALA A 392 11.53 5.81 18.27
N THR A 393 10.22 6.05 18.46
CA THR A 393 9.24 4.98 18.66
C THR A 393 9.12 4.04 17.46
N ILE A 394 9.44 4.50 16.26
CA ILE A 394 9.44 3.69 15.04
C ILE A 394 10.43 2.52 15.16
N LEU A 395 11.54 2.71 15.88
CA LEU A 395 12.52 1.65 16.14
C LEU A 395 11.90 0.46 16.86
N LEU A 396 10.96 0.71 17.78
CA LEU A 396 10.27 -0.37 18.51
C LEU A 396 9.49 -1.27 17.53
N PHE A 397 8.78 -0.68 16.58
CA PHE A 397 8.01 -1.41 15.58
C PHE A 397 8.90 -2.20 14.62
N LEU A 398 9.98 -1.57 14.13
CA LEU A 398 10.91 -2.22 13.20
C LEU A 398 11.70 -3.35 13.88
N LEU A 399 12.18 -3.13 15.10
CA LEU A 399 12.94 -4.13 15.87
C LEU A 399 12.05 -5.27 16.36
N ALA A 400 10.85 -4.98 16.86
CA ALA A 400 9.91 -6.01 17.31
C ALA A 400 9.44 -6.85 16.12
N GLY A 401 9.06 -6.22 15.00
CA GLY A 401 8.66 -6.92 13.78
C GLY A 401 9.81 -7.74 13.19
N GLY A 402 11.03 -7.18 13.13
CA GLY A 402 12.22 -7.90 12.70
C GLY A 402 12.56 -9.07 13.63
N GLY A 403 12.43 -8.89 14.95
CA GLY A 403 12.63 -9.93 15.94
C GLY A 403 11.66 -11.10 15.81
N LEU A 404 10.37 -10.82 15.60
CA LEU A 404 9.38 -11.87 15.31
C LEU A 404 9.68 -12.61 14.00
N LEU A 405 10.17 -11.90 12.98
CA LEU A 405 10.52 -12.49 11.70
C LEU A 405 11.70 -13.48 11.80
N LEU A 406 12.56 -13.35 12.82
CA LEU A 406 13.62 -14.35 13.10
C LEU A 406 13.05 -15.74 13.43
N MET A 407 11.82 -15.80 13.96
CA MET A 407 11.15 -17.07 14.31
C MET A 407 10.46 -17.74 13.12
N VAL A 408 10.36 -17.07 11.98
CA VAL A 408 9.76 -17.57 10.75
C VAL A 408 10.75 -18.48 10.04
N ASP A 409 10.29 -19.62 9.55
CA ASP A 409 11.06 -20.53 8.70
C ASP A 409 10.44 -20.54 7.30
N GLU A 410 11.17 -19.95 6.32
CA GLU A 410 10.67 -19.83 4.95
C GLU A 410 10.54 -21.18 4.26
N ASP A 411 11.49 -22.08 4.46
CA ASP A 411 11.48 -23.39 3.79
C ASP A 411 10.35 -24.27 4.32
N ARG A 412 10.14 -24.27 5.65
CA ARG A 412 9.01 -24.95 6.26
C ARG A 412 7.67 -24.37 5.79
N GLY A 413 7.53 -23.04 5.76
CA GLY A 413 6.31 -22.38 5.29
C GLY A 413 5.99 -22.72 3.84
N ARG A 414 6.99 -22.74 2.96
CA ARG A 414 6.86 -23.17 1.56
C ARG A 414 6.46 -24.64 1.42
N ALA A 415 7.07 -25.53 2.20
CA ALA A 415 6.72 -26.94 2.20
C ALA A 415 5.26 -27.18 2.63
N VAL A 416 4.80 -26.46 3.67
CA VAL A 416 3.39 -26.50 4.12
C VAL A 416 2.44 -26.01 3.03
N ALA A 417 2.78 -24.89 2.36
CA ALA A 417 1.98 -24.37 1.27
C ALA A 417 1.86 -25.39 0.13
N ALA A 418 2.97 -25.99 -0.29
CA ALA A 418 3.01 -26.99 -1.35
C ALA A 418 2.26 -28.29 -1.00
N ALA A 419 2.28 -28.71 0.28
CA ALA A 419 1.59 -29.91 0.77
C ALA A 419 0.09 -29.69 1.04
N THR A 420 -0.41 -28.46 0.90
CA THR A 420 -1.82 -28.16 1.13
C THR A 420 -2.60 -28.37 -0.18
N PRO A 421 -3.60 -29.27 -0.21
CA PRO A 421 -4.40 -29.49 -1.41
C PRO A 421 -5.25 -28.26 -1.73
N ALA A 422 -5.45 -28.01 -3.01
CA ALA A 422 -6.38 -26.97 -3.44
C ALA A 422 -7.79 -27.26 -2.91
N PRO A 423 -8.58 -26.27 -2.58
CA PRO A 423 -9.94 -26.46 -2.11
C PRO A 423 -10.76 -27.19 -3.18
N PRO A 424 -11.68 -28.11 -2.78
CA PRO A 424 -12.55 -28.80 -3.72
C PRO A 424 -13.35 -27.76 -4.51
N ALA A 425 -13.56 -28.05 -5.80
CA ALA A 425 -14.50 -27.30 -6.59
C ALA A 425 -15.89 -27.46 -5.95
N GLY A 426 -16.46 -26.36 -5.46
CA GLY A 426 -17.76 -26.34 -4.77
C GLY A 426 -18.93 -26.50 -5.71
#